data_8aeb5ed842752a7ec03715ac366623c7
#
_entry.id   8aeb5ed842752a7ec03715ac366623c7
#
_cell.length_a   1.000
_cell.length_b   1.000
_cell.length_c   1.000
_cell.angle_alpha   90.00
_cell.angle_beta   90.00
_cell.angle_gamma   90.00
#
_symmetry.space_group_name_H-M   'P 1'
#
loop_
_entity.id
_entity.type
_entity.pdbx_description
1 polymer ?
#
loop_
_entity_poly.entity_id
_entity_poly.type
_entity_poly.pdbx_seq_one_letter_code
_entity_poly.pdbx_strand_id
1 'polypeptide(L)'
;DYGNGMPDGQQGWKQASKNFKIAGIRTSTSVTNTNLTITYRLQETNSKYHVSYTLYPSGMIHVACHLETQPDAPELPRIGVRFRVPTDVNQLEYFGRGPEENYCDRNNGTLIGYYKSTAEQQYVPYVRPQENGHKTETRWLALTDKNGEGLLFIADSNFMEFNVSRNRIEAVSYTHLT
;
A
#
# COMPACT_ATOMS: atom_id res chain seq x y z
N ASP A 1 -18.59 -1.74 -4.24
CA ASP A 1 -19.73 -2.61 -4.42
C ASP A 1 -21.03 -1.92 -4.00
N TYR A 2 -21.73 -1.33 -4.97
CA TYR A 2 -22.94 -0.55 -4.68
C TYR A 2 -24.13 -1.44 -4.24
N GLY A 3 -24.06 -2.74 -4.49
CA GLY A 3 -25.15 -3.67 -4.21
C GLY A 3 -25.32 -4.10 -2.77
N ASN A 4 -24.32 -3.93 -1.93
CA ASN A 4 -24.33 -4.35 -0.52
C ASN A 4 -24.30 -3.18 0.48
N GLY A 5 -24.48 -1.93 0.02
CA GLY A 5 -24.46 -0.73 0.89
C GLY A 5 -23.08 -0.35 1.44
N MET A 6 -22.03 -1.08 1.07
CA MET A 6 -20.67 -0.85 1.54
C MET A 6 -20.16 0.59 1.33
N PRO A 7 -20.42 1.26 0.18
CA PRO A 7 -20.00 2.64 -0.01
C PRO A 7 -20.58 3.63 1.00
N ASP A 8 -21.81 3.42 1.43
CA ASP A 8 -22.49 4.33 2.35
C ASP A 8 -21.97 4.18 3.79
N GLY A 9 -21.74 2.95 4.24
CA GLY A 9 -21.18 2.67 5.55
C GLY A 9 -19.71 3.09 5.71
N GLN A 10 -18.98 3.25 4.61
CA GLN A 10 -17.54 3.54 4.63
C GLN A 10 -17.17 4.96 4.16
N GLN A 11 -18.14 5.82 3.92
CA GLN A 11 -17.93 7.22 3.49
C GLN A 11 -17.00 7.98 4.45
N GLY A 12 -17.08 7.72 5.75
CA GLY A 12 -16.21 8.30 6.76
C GLY A 12 -14.71 8.05 6.46
N TRP A 13 -14.33 6.82 6.14
CA TRP A 13 -12.94 6.48 5.82
C TRP A 13 -12.43 7.15 4.54
N LYS A 14 -13.27 7.24 3.51
CA LYS A 14 -12.93 7.92 2.25
C LYS A 14 -12.67 9.40 2.48
N GLN A 15 -13.43 10.06 3.32
CA GLN A 15 -13.23 11.46 3.67
C GLN A 15 -12.04 11.63 4.63
N ALA A 16 -11.91 10.78 5.64
CA ALA A 16 -10.81 10.78 6.60
C ALA A 16 -9.44 10.69 5.90
N SER A 17 -9.35 9.86 4.85
CA SER A 17 -8.12 9.71 4.06
C SER A 17 -7.73 10.95 3.24
N LYS A 18 -8.65 11.90 3.05
CA LYS A 18 -8.42 13.17 2.33
C LYS A 18 -8.19 14.34 3.28
N ASN A 19 -8.84 14.31 4.43
CA ASN A 19 -8.95 15.45 5.36
C ASN A 19 -8.13 15.27 6.64
N PHE A 20 -7.20 14.32 6.67
CA PHE A 20 -6.36 14.08 7.84
C PHE A 20 -5.55 15.33 8.23
N LYS A 21 -5.32 15.51 9.53
CA LYS A 21 -4.50 16.60 10.08
C LYS A 21 -3.37 16.03 10.90
N ILE A 22 -2.20 16.64 10.81
CA ILE A 22 -1.09 16.30 11.70
C ILE A 22 -1.44 16.77 13.10
N ALA A 23 -1.52 15.83 14.04
CA ALA A 23 -1.78 16.09 15.46
C ALA A 23 -0.49 16.18 16.27
N GLY A 24 0.62 15.60 15.77
CA GLY A 24 1.92 15.69 16.45
C GLY A 24 3.03 15.06 15.62
N ILE A 25 4.23 15.55 15.85
CA ILE A 25 5.47 15.01 15.30
C ILE A 25 6.44 14.85 16.48
N ARG A 26 7.07 13.67 16.57
CA ARG A 26 8.12 13.38 17.56
C ARG A 26 9.34 12.84 16.84
N THR A 27 10.51 13.31 17.26
CA THR A 27 11.80 12.83 16.77
C THR A 27 12.69 12.47 17.92
N SER A 28 13.48 11.41 17.76
CA SER A 28 14.57 11.08 18.67
C SER A 28 15.74 10.51 17.87
N THR A 29 16.94 10.87 18.25
CA THR A 29 18.17 10.40 17.59
C THR A 29 19.07 9.71 18.63
N SER A 30 19.60 8.58 18.25
CA SER A 30 20.60 7.82 18.99
C SER A 30 21.84 7.62 18.11
N VAL A 31 22.84 6.92 18.61
CA VAL A 31 24.05 6.56 17.85
C VAL A 31 23.72 5.59 16.71
N THR A 32 22.67 4.78 16.86
CA THR A 32 22.35 3.68 15.95
C THR A 32 21.21 4.00 14.97
N ASN A 33 20.35 4.95 15.29
CA ASN A 33 19.19 5.28 14.46
C ASN A 33 18.59 6.66 14.79
N THR A 34 17.77 7.14 13.87
CA THR A 34 16.87 8.27 14.09
C THR A 34 15.44 7.80 13.94
N ASN A 35 14.60 8.08 14.94
CA ASN A 35 13.18 7.78 14.90
C ASN A 35 12.38 9.05 14.62
N LEU A 36 11.40 8.94 13.74
CA LEU A 36 10.39 9.96 13.45
C LEU A 36 9.02 9.32 13.57
N THR A 37 8.17 9.84 14.48
CA THR A 37 6.77 9.41 14.57
C THR A 37 5.85 10.58 14.24
N ILE A 38 4.95 10.39 13.29
CA ILE A 38 3.93 11.35 12.90
C ILE A 38 2.58 10.79 13.32
N THR A 39 1.82 11.58 14.09
CA THR A 39 0.44 11.25 14.46
C THR A 39 -0.51 12.08 13.63
N TYR A 40 -1.40 11.41 12.91
CA TYR A 40 -2.49 12.01 12.16
C TYR A 40 -3.81 11.85 12.91
N ARG A 41 -4.64 12.87 12.87
CA ARG A 41 -6.02 12.83 13.32
C ARG A 41 -6.95 12.69 12.13
N LEU A 42 -7.81 11.67 12.19
CA LEU A 42 -8.85 11.35 11.22
C LEU A 42 -10.19 11.77 11.84
N GLN A 43 -10.65 12.99 11.53
CA GLN A 43 -11.79 13.59 12.21
C GLN A 43 -13.10 12.85 11.95
N GLU A 44 -13.34 12.45 10.72
CA GLU A 44 -14.59 11.82 10.24
C GLU A 44 -14.85 10.46 10.88
N THR A 45 -13.81 9.79 11.34
CA THR A 45 -13.91 8.47 12.01
C THR A 45 -13.47 8.53 13.46
N ASN A 46 -13.17 9.73 13.98
CA ASN A 46 -12.62 9.96 15.32
C ASN A 46 -11.44 9.03 15.67
N SER A 47 -10.58 8.80 14.69
CA SER A 47 -9.46 7.86 14.76
C SER A 47 -8.12 8.58 14.76
N LYS A 48 -7.04 7.86 15.13
CA LYS A 48 -5.67 8.34 14.97
C LYS A 48 -4.87 7.34 14.16
N TYR A 49 -4.02 7.87 13.31
CA TYR A 49 -3.09 7.07 12.52
C TYR A 49 -1.65 7.49 12.83
N HIS A 50 -0.86 6.54 13.29
CA HIS A 50 0.54 6.75 13.64
C HIS A 50 1.43 6.11 12.58
N VAL A 51 2.36 6.89 12.06
CA VAL A 51 3.41 6.39 11.16
C VAL A 51 4.75 6.64 11.83
N SER A 52 5.48 5.58 12.09
CA SER A 52 6.81 5.63 12.68
C SER A 52 7.85 5.18 11.66
N TYR A 53 8.88 6.00 11.49
CA TYR A 53 10.05 5.71 10.65
C TYR A 53 11.26 5.54 11.56
N THR A 54 11.98 4.44 11.41
CA THR A 54 13.31 4.26 12.02
C THR A 54 14.34 4.25 10.90
N LEU A 55 15.18 5.27 10.85
CA LEU A 55 16.22 5.44 9.84
C LEU A 55 17.54 4.94 10.40
N TYR A 56 18.18 4.05 9.68
CA TYR A 56 19.48 3.47 10.05
C TYR A 56 20.61 4.04 9.19
N PRO A 57 21.85 4.13 9.70
CA PRO A 57 23.00 4.59 8.94
C PRO A 57 23.30 3.77 7.67
N SER A 58 22.80 2.53 7.61
CA SER A 58 22.89 1.65 6.43
C SER A 58 22.04 2.09 5.24
N GLY A 59 21.18 3.11 5.42
CA GLY A 59 20.15 3.50 4.44
C GLY A 59 18.84 2.71 4.57
N MET A 60 18.76 1.72 5.45
CA MET A 60 17.52 1.01 5.75
C MET A 60 16.54 1.94 6.49
N ILE A 61 15.26 1.86 6.11
CA ILE A 61 14.17 2.55 6.78
C ILE A 61 13.13 1.51 7.19
N HIS A 62 12.92 1.34 8.49
CA HIS A 62 11.80 0.57 9.02
C HIS A 62 10.58 1.48 9.14
N VAL A 63 9.45 1.04 8.60
CA VAL A 63 8.19 1.80 8.62
C VAL A 63 7.15 0.98 9.37
N ALA A 64 6.63 1.53 10.46
CA ALA A 64 5.53 0.93 11.21
C ALA A 64 4.30 1.86 11.20
N CYS A 65 3.15 1.28 10.89
CA CYS A 65 1.87 1.98 10.83
C CYS A 65 0.91 1.39 11.86
N HIS A 66 0.27 2.25 12.63
CA HIS A 66 -0.72 1.84 13.63
C HIS A 66 -1.95 2.73 13.56
N LEU A 67 -3.13 2.12 13.44
CA LEU A 67 -4.41 2.81 13.42
C LEU A 67 -5.16 2.54 14.74
N GLU A 68 -5.45 3.61 15.48
CA GLU A 68 -6.31 3.58 16.67
C GLU A 68 -7.73 3.99 16.26
N THR A 69 -8.69 3.08 16.38
CA THR A 69 -10.10 3.33 16.09
C THR A 69 -10.94 3.30 17.36
N GLN A 70 -12.10 3.94 17.32
CA GLN A 70 -13.12 3.77 18.36
C GLN A 70 -13.86 2.43 18.16
N PRO A 71 -14.45 1.83 19.22
CA PRO A 71 -15.17 0.55 19.12
C PRO A 71 -16.36 0.58 18.16
N ASP A 72 -16.94 1.74 17.92
CA ASP A 72 -18.08 1.98 17.02
C ASP A 72 -17.66 2.48 15.63
N ALA A 73 -16.36 2.49 15.34
CA ALA A 73 -15.87 2.90 14.02
C ALA A 73 -16.38 1.94 12.93
N PRO A 74 -16.74 2.47 11.76
CA PRO A 74 -17.11 1.62 10.62
C PRO A 74 -16.00 0.64 10.26
N GLU A 75 -16.37 -0.49 9.69
CA GLU A 75 -15.40 -1.47 9.18
C GLU A 75 -14.42 -0.82 8.21
N LEU A 76 -13.13 -1.06 8.40
CA LEU A 76 -12.05 -0.50 7.60
C LEU A 76 -11.92 -1.28 6.29
N PRO A 77 -12.18 -0.66 5.13
CA PRO A 77 -12.11 -1.37 3.86
C PRO A 77 -10.68 -1.76 3.47
N ARG A 78 -9.71 -0.91 3.81
CA ARG A 78 -8.30 -1.12 3.52
C ARG A 78 -7.42 -0.15 4.30
N ILE A 79 -6.23 -0.61 4.69
CA ILE A 79 -5.15 0.22 5.22
C ILE A 79 -3.86 -0.09 4.47
N GLY A 80 -3.05 0.93 4.22
CA GLY A 80 -1.78 0.72 3.53
C GLY A 80 -0.99 2.00 3.33
N VAL A 81 0.18 1.85 2.73
CA VAL A 81 1.09 2.96 2.39
C VAL A 81 1.24 3.02 0.88
N ARG A 82 1.20 4.23 0.32
CA ARG A 82 1.39 4.46 -1.09
C ARG A 82 2.70 5.21 -1.32
N PHE A 83 3.52 4.67 -2.19
CA PHE A 83 4.76 5.29 -2.65
C PHE A 83 4.62 5.75 -4.10
N ARG A 84 5.43 6.74 -4.47
CA ARG A 84 5.65 7.12 -5.85
C ARG A 84 7.14 7.01 -6.13
N VAL A 85 7.46 6.34 -7.22
CA VAL A 85 8.83 6.18 -7.71
C VAL A 85 8.96 6.84 -9.08
N PRO A 86 10.17 7.20 -9.53
CA PRO A 86 10.43 7.66 -10.89
C PRO A 86 9.91 6.65 -11.94
N THR A 87 9.56 7.12 -13.12
CA THR A 87 8.92 6.29 -14.16
C THR A 87 9.83 5.24 -14.79
N ASP A 88 11.14 5.42 -14.71
CA ASP A 88 12.17 4.49 -15.14
C ASP A 88 12.41 3.36 -14.12
N VAL A 89 11.98 3.50 -12.87
CA VAL A 89 11.97 2.46 -11.84
C VAL A 89 10.74 1.57 -12.05
N ASN A 90 10.81 0.68 -13.03
CA ASN A 90 9.66 -0.10 -13.50
C ASN A 90 9.89 -1.61 -13.56
N GLN A 91 11.10 -2.09 -13.30
CA GLN A 91 11.39 -3.52 -13.19
C GLN A 91 10.93 -4.01 -11.84
N LEU A 92 10.07 -5.03 -11.84
CA LEU A 92 9.50 -5.64 -10.65
C LEU A 92 10.08 -7.04 -10.45
N GLU A 93 10.64 -7.28 -9.28
CA GLU A 93 10.96 -8.63 -8.81
C GLU A 93 10.32 -8.84 -7.44
N TYR A 94 9.78 -10.02 -7.19
CA TYR A 94 9.19 -10.30 -5.88
C TYR A 94 9.18 -11.78 -5.53
N PHE A 95 9.13 -12.06 -4.24
CA PHE A 95 8.90 -13.39 -3.69
C PHE A 95 7.58 -13.38 -2.92
N GLY A 96 6.58 -14.00 -3.51
CA GLY A 96 5.20 -13.98 -3.03
C GLY A 96 4.31 -14.86 -3.89
N ARG A 97 3.00 -14.65 -3.82
CA ARG A 97 2.04 -15.39 -4.61
C ARG A 97 1.86 -14.76 -5.99
N GLY A 98 1.92 -15.56 -7.06
CA GLY A 98 1.88 -15.10 -8.45
C GLY A 98 1.87 -16.23 -9.48
N PRO A 99 2.23 -15.94 -10.75
CA PRO A 99 2.55 -14.61 -11.32
C PRO A 99 1.33 -13.72 -11.53
N GLU A 100 0.13 -14.35 -11.66
CA GLU A 100 -1.13 -13.65 -11.89
C GLU A 100 -1.57 -12.85 -10.65
N GLU A 101 -2.46 -11.87 -10.86
CA GLU A 101 -3.07 -11.17 -9.73
C GLU A 101 -3.84 -12.14 -8.84
N ASN A 102 -3.84 -11.85 -7.56
CA ASN A 102 -4.55 -12.66 -6.58
C ASN A 102 -4.97 -11.80 -5.39
N TYR A 103 -6.04 -12.22 -4.71
CA TYR A 103 -6.67 -11.55 -3.60
C TYR A 103 -6.97 -12.57 -2.50
N CYS A 104 -7.26 -12.15 -1.29
CA CYS A 104 -7.53 -13.06 -0.17
C CYS A 104 -8.68 -14.05 -0.44
N ASP A 105 -9.65 -13.66 -1.28
CA ASP A 105 -10.81 -14.45 -1.68
C ASP A 105 -10.59 -15.26 -2.98
N ARG A 106 -9.48 -15.03 -3.71
CA ARG A 106 -9.15 -15.76 -4.95
C ARG A 106 -7.63 -15.90 -5.14
N ASN A 107 -6.99 -16.70 -4.36
CA ASN A 107 -5.56 -16.95 -4.43
C ASN A 107 -5.16 -18.41 -4.69
N ASN A 108 -6.11 -19.35 -4.71
CA ASN A 108 -5.85 -20.78 -4.87
C ASN A 108 -5.24 -21.16 -6.23
N GLY A 109 -5.44 -20.35 -7.27
CA GLY A 109 -4.88 -20.58 -8.61
C GLY A 109 -3.44 -20.12 -8.78
N THR A 110 -2.83 -19.52 -7.76
CA THR A 110 -1.48 -18.94 -7.82
C THR A 110 -0.55 -19.61 -6.81
N LEU A 111 0.73 -19.68 -7.14
CA LEU A 111 1.73 -20.35 -6.31
C LEU A 111 2.69 -19.33 -5.69
N ILE A 112 3.26 -19.68 -4.54
CA ILE A 112 4.33 -18.90 -3.93
C ILE A 112 5.62 -19.21 -4.71
N GLY A 113 6.29 -18.16 -5.17
CA GLY A 113 7.51 -18.28 -5.95
C GLY A 113 8.23 -16.96 -6.13
N TYR A 114 9.36 -17.02 -6.83
CA TYR A 114 10.10 -15.85 -7.26
C TYR A 114 9.66 -15.46 -8.67
N TYR A 115 9.24 -14.23 -8.84
CA TYR A 115 8.72 -13.71 -10.10
C TYR A 115 9.40 -12.43 -10.52
N LYS A 116 9.54 -12.28 -11.85
CA LYS A 116 10.01 -11.06 -12.50
C LYS A 116 8.94 -10.54 -13.45
N SER A 117 8.78 -9.23 -13.49
CA SER A 117 7.77 -8.56 -14.31
C SER A 117 8.13 -7.10 -14.51
N THR A 118 7.21 -6.32 -15.04
CA THR A 118 7.31 -4.85 -15.07
C THR A 118 6.02 -4.22 -14.52
N ALA A 119 6.11 -2.94 -14.17
CA ALA A 119 4.93 -2.19 -13.71
C ALA A 119 3.79 -2.20 -14.74
N GLU A 120 4.12 -2.20 -16.03
CA GLU A 120 3.15 -2.26 -17.13
C GLU A 120 2.41 -3.59 -17.18
N GLN A 121 3.14 -4.70 -16.98
CA GLN A 121 2.60 -6.06 -17.03
C GLN A 121 1.68 -6.39 -15.84
N GLN A 122 1.66 -5.55 -14.81
CA GLN A 122 0.74 -5.73 -13.67
C GLN A 122 -0.68 -5.25 -13.97
N TYR A 123 -0.88 -4.53 -15.07
CA TYR A 123 -2.20 -4.03 -15.44
C TYR A 123 -3.08 -5.14 -16.03
N VAL A 124 -4.27 -5.32 -15.46
CA VAL A 124 -5.30 -6.22 -15.96
C VAL A 124 -6.45 -5.37 -16.53
N PRO A 125 -6.75 -5.47 -17.84
CA PRO A 125 -7.75 -4.65 -18.49
C PRO A 125 -9.18 -5.15 -18.23
N TYR A 126 -9.69 -4.93 -17.03
CA TYR A 126 -11.07 -5.26 -16.71
C TYR A 126 -12.06 -4.39 -17.46
N VAL A 127 -13.19 -4.96 -17.87
CA VAL A 127 -14.28 -4.24 -18.53
C VAL A 127 -14.86 -3.15 -17.62
N ARG A 128 -15.00 -3.43 -16.33
CA ARG A 128 -15.32 -2.41 -15.32
C ARG A 128 -14.05 -1.97 -14.61
N PRO A 129 -13.78 -0.64 -14.54
CA PRO A 129 -12.65 -0.12 -13.80
C PRO A 129 -12.69 -0.57 -12.35
N GLN A 130 -11.66 -1.24 -11.91
CA GLN A 130 -11.51 -1.73 -10.54
C GLN A 130 -10.04 -1.85 -10.18
N GLU A 131 -9.76 -2.14 -8.92
CA GLU A 131 -8.42 -2.49 -8.49
C GLU A 131 -7.95 -3.76 -9.20
N ASN A 132 -6.69 -3.77 -9.63
CA ASN A 132 -6.11 -4.90 -10.35
C ASN A 132 -4.62 -5.02 -10.05
N GLY A 133 -4.02 -6.15 -10.47
CA GLY A 133 -2.59 -6.41 -10.32
C GLY A 133 -2.15 -6.73 -8.89
N HIS A 134 -3.07 -6.96 -7.97
CA HIS A 134 -2.76 -7.24 -6.57
C HIS A 134 -2.01 -8.55 -6.38
N LYS A 135 -1.10 -8.58 -5.42
CA LYS A 135 -0.33 -9.76 -5.00
C LYS A 135 -0.39 -9.92 -3.49
N THR A 136 -0.69 -11.13 -3.05
CA THR A 136 -0.76 -11.49 -1.63
C THR A 136 0.45 -12.30 -1.18
N GLU A 137 0.58 -12.53 0.11
CA GLU A 137 1.60 -13.38 0.72
C GLU A 137 3.03 -13.07 0.25
N THR A 138 3.35 -11.80 0.07
CA THR A 138 4.66 -11.34 -0.40
C THR A 138 5.63 -11.16 0.77
N ARG A 139 6.83 -11.72 0.63
CA ARG A 139 7.90 -11.61 1.62
C ARG A 139 8.78 -10.39 1.34
N TRP A 140 9.03 -10.16 0.06
CA TRP A 140 9.75 -8.98 -0.39
C TRP A 140 9.40 -8.66 -1.84
N LEU A 141 9.57 -7.40 -2.21
CA LEU A 141 9.54 -6.94 -3.60
C LEU A 141 10.63 -5.89 -3.83
N ALA A 142 11.20 -5.89 -5.01
CA ALA A 142 12.12 -4.88 -5.49
C ALA A 142 11.52 -4.17 -6.71
N LEU A 143 11.63 -2.86 -6.72
CA LEU A 143 11.35 -2.02 -7.88
C LEU A 143 12.63 -1.31 -8.27
N THR A 144 13.13 -1.58 -9.46
CA THR A 144 14.41 -1.05 -9.93
C THR A 144 14.30 -0.44 -11.32
N ASP A 145 15.27 0.39 -11.65
CA ASP A 145 15.54 0.81 -13.03
C ASP A 145 16.33 -0.26 -13.80
N LYS A 146 16.68 0.02 -15.04
CA LYS A 146 17.50 -0.85 -15.91
C LYS A 146 18.93 -1.08 -15.38
N ASN A 147 19.43 -0.26 -14.48
CA ASN A 147 20.76 -0.39 -13.88
C ASN A 147 20.73 -1.20 -12.57
N GLY A 148 19.52 -1.56 -12.10
CA GLY A 148 19.32 -2.25 -10.83
C GLY A 148 19.25 -1.31 -9.62
N GLU A 149 19.15 0.02 -9.84
CA GLU A 149 18.98 1.00 -8.78
C GLU A 149 17.51 1.18 -8.47
N GLY A 150 17.13 1.24 -7.18
CA GLY A 150 15.74 1.37 -6.80
C GLY A 150 15.44 1.10 -5.33
N LEU A 151 14.29 0.49 -5.05
CA LEU A 151 13.80 0.23 -3.70
C LEU A 151 13.54 -1.26 -3.49
N LEU A 152 13.98 -1.77 -2.37
CA LEU A 152 13.65 -3.10 -1.86
C LEU A 152 12.72 -2.93 -0.66
N PHE A 153 11.54 -3.55 -0.73
CA PHE A 153 10.58 -3.63 0.36
C PHE A 153 10.60 -5.04 0.92
N ILE A 154 10.76 -5.16 2.22
CA ILE A 154 10.80 -6.44 2.92
C ILE A 154 9.70 -6.42 3.98
N ALA A 155 8.89 -7.48 4.01
CA ALA A 155 7.92 -7.69 5.07
C ALA A 155 8.64 -7.99 6.39
N ASP A 156 8.28 -7.30 7.46
CA ASP A 156 8.94 -7.45 8.77
C ASP A 156 8.52 -8.75 9.47
N SER A 157 7.29 -8.86 9.91
CA SER A 157 6.81 -9.99 10.73
C SER A 157 5.72 -10.81 10.07
N ASN A 158 4.94 -10.20 9.18
CA ASN A 158 3.87 -10.84 8.43
C ASN A 158 4.10 -10.63 6.93
N PHE A 159 3.41 -11.41 6.12
CA PHE A 159 3.41 -11.17 4.67
C PHE A 159 2.78 -9.81 4.37
N MET A 160 3.28 -9.14 3.35
CA MET A 160 2.68 -7.94 2.82
C MET A 160 1.88 -8.26 1.56
N GLU A 161 0.99 -7.35 1.24
CA GLU A 161 0.26 -7.32 -0.01
C GLU A 161 0.65 -6.07 -0.78
N PHE A 162 0.68 -6.13 -2.11
CA PHE A 162 1.08 -4.99 -2.91
C PHE A 162 0.39 -4.89 -4.25
N ASN A 163 0.32 -3.67 -4.75
CA ASN A 163 0.03 -3.35 -6.14
C ASN A 163 1.15 -2.47 -6.70
N VAL A 164 1.56 -2.75 -7.94
CA VAL A 164 2.41 -1.85 -8.72
C VAL A 164 1.63 -1.40 -9.93
N SER A 165 1.55 -0.09 -10.16
CA SER A 165 0.75 0.47 -11.26
C SER A 165 1.37 1.75 -11.79
N ARG A 166 1.31 1.95 -13.10
CA ARG A 166 1.64 3.21 -13.78
C ARG A 166 0.63 4.31 -13.49
N ASN A 167 -0.62 3.93 -13.31
CA ASN A 167 -1.72 4.86 -13.11
C ASN A 167 -2.23 4.79 -11.67
N ARG A 168 -2.83 5.88 -11.22
CA ARG A 168 -3.59 5.85 -9.97
C ARG A 168 -4.86 5.03 -10.18
N ILE A 169 -5.28 4.29 -9.17
CA ILE A 169 -6.54 3.52 -9.19
C ILE A 169 -7.71 4.45 -9.52
N GLU A 170 -7.72 5.66 -8.95
CA GLU A 170 -8.75 6.67 -9.20
C GLU A 170 -8.78 7.14 -10.68
N ALA A 171 -7.62 7.22 -11.34
CA ALA A 171 -7.54 7.62 -12.75
C ALA A 171 -8.09 6.56 -13.70
N VAL A 172 -7.92 5.28 -13.38
CA VAL A 172 -8.47 4.17 -14.18
C VAL A 172 -9.99 4.20 -14.20
N SER A 173 -10.63 4.63 -13.10
CA SER A 173 -12.08 4.75 -13.00
C SER A 173 -12.69 5.84 -13.87
N TYR A 174 -11.91 6.85 -14.30
CA TYR A 174 -12.43 7.97 -15.12
C TYR A 174 -12.19 7.80 -16.61
N THR A 175 -11.23 6.98 -17.05
CA THR A 175 -10.86 6.84 -18.47
C THR A 175 -11.80 5.94 -19.27
N HIS A 176 -12.72 5.25 -18.63
CA HIS A 176 -13.70 4.37 -19.30
C HIS A 176 -15.13 4.94 -19.32
N LEU A 177 -15.32 6.21 -18.93
CA LEU A 177 -16.62 6.90 -18.92
C LEU A 177 -16.76 7.94 -20.06
N THR A 178 -15.84 7.95 -21.02
CA THR A 178 -15.92 8.81 -22.23
C THR A 178 -16.13 7.97 -23.48
#